data_be72032162b9d5b56968d50701fa868e
#
_entry.id   be72032162b9d5b56968d50701fa868e
#
_cell.length_a   1.000
_cell.length_b   1.000
_cell.length_c   1.000
_cell.angle_alpha   90.00
_cell.angle_beta   90.00
_cell.angle_gamma   90.00
#
_symmetry.space_group_name_H-M   'P 1'
#
loop_
_entity.id
_entity.type
_entity.pdbx_description
1 polymer ?
#
loop_
_entity_poly.entity_id
_entity_poly.type
_entity_poly.pdbx_seq_one_letter_code
_entity_poly.pdbx_strand_id
1 'polypeptide(L)'
;ERFGLVGLILVGVALLLIGARMVSGPIAVLVLVFAALVVVGWISLAILGNPETKRALAPYGLLKPGSMWLALFYLAPLWTLLKSSLSSKETRFEVFPSFSWEFANYGKAFSDFGPQFGRSFLYAGIATALTILIGYPIAYVIAFRAGKYRNLLLGLVVIPFFTSYLIRTIAWTSILADSGPVVGIIESIHLTGVLESLNVMDNGRLINTPAAVIGGLTYNFLPFMILPIYVSLEKIDIGLVDAAQDLYSSGSRALRKVVLPLSIPG
;
A
#
# COMPACT_ATOMS: atom_id res chain seq x y z
N GLU A 1 -47.39 15.78 -1.49
CA GLU A 1 -46.13 15.07 -1.16
C GLU A 1 -44.91 15.56 -1.97
N ARG A 2 -45.06 15.93 -3.26
CA ARG A 2 -43.94 16.43 -4.07
C ARG A 2 -43.43 17.81 -3.64
N PHE A 3 -44.27 18.68 -3.10
CA PHE A 3 -43.88 20.00 -2.60
C PHE A 3 -43.00 19.96 -1.31
N GLY A 4 -43.25 18.96 -0.45
CA GLY A 4 -42.41 18.77 0.75
C GLY A 4 -40.97 18.39 0.44
N LEU A 5 -40.76 17.63 -0.62
CA LEU A 5 -39.44 17.12 -1.03
C LEU A 5 -38.58 18.25 -1.61
N VAL A 6 -39.14 19.12 -2.45
CA VAL A 6 -38.45 20.29 -3.00
C VAL A 6 -38.12 21.30 -1.91
N GLY A 7 -39.05 21.51 -0.94
CA GLY A 7 -38.78 22.38 0.21
C GLY A 7 -37.64 21.89 1.08
N LEU A 8 -37.56 20.57 1.36
CA LEU A 8 -36.47 19.97 2.14
C LEU A 8 -35.12 20.03 1.43
N ILE A 9 -35.10 19.85 0.10
CA ILE A 9 -33.86 20.02 -0.70
C ILE A 9 -33.37 21.46 -0.65
N LEU A 10 -34.28 22.43 -0.79
CA LEU A 10 -33.95 23.85 -0.71
C LEU A 10 -33.43 24.25 0.68
N VAL A 11 -34.03 23.73 1.75
CA VAL A 11 -33.56 23.95 3.13
C VAL A 11 -32.16 23.30 3.33
N GLY A 12 -31.95 22.10 2.82
CA GLY A 12 -30.63 21.44 2.89
C GLY A 12 -29.54 22.22 2.14
N VAL A 13 -29.85 22.72 0.94
CA VAL A 13 -28.93 23.56 0.15
C VAL A 13 -28.69 24.92 0.84
N ALA A 14 -29.73 25.52 1.41
CA ALA A 14 -29.57 26.78 2.15
C ALA A 14 -28.72 26.63 3.42
N LEU A 15 -28.91 25.54 4.18
CA LEU A 15 -28.05 25.21 5.33
C LEU A 15 -26.60 24.93 4.90
N LEU A 16 -26.39 24.30 3.75
CA LEU A 16 -25.08 24.10 3.14
C LEU A 16 -24.39 25.44 2.81
N LEU A 17 -25.10 26.35 2.20
CA LEU A 17 -24.59 27.66 1.80
C LEU A 17 -24.31 28.57 3.03
N ILE A 18 -25.15 28.49 4.06
CA ILE A 18 -24.96 29.22 5.31
C ILE A 18 -23.77 28.63 6.09
N GLY A 19 -23.68 27.30 6.18
CA GLY A 19 -22.55 26.62 6.83
C GLY A 19 -21.21 26.90 6.13
N ALA A 20 -21.20 26.96 4.79
CA ALA A 20 -20.02 27.31 4.01
C ALA A 20 -19.53 28.74 4.22
N ARG A 21 -20.44 29.67 4.56
CA ARG A 21 -20.09 31.08 4.86
C ARG A 21 -19.64 31.30 6.31
N MET A 22 -20.15 30.51 7.24
CA MET A 22 -19.89 30.72 8.68
C MET A 22 -18.68 29.99 9.21
N VAL A 23 -18.18 28.97 8.52
CA VAL A 23 -17.08 28.11 9.01
C VAL A 23 -15.92 28.18 8.02
N SER A 24 -14.88 28.94 8.37
CA SER A 24 -13.61 28.95 7.67
C SER A 24 -12.69 27.86 8.26
N GLY A 25 -12.10 27.03 7.39
CA GLY A 25 -11.14 26.03 7.83
C GLY A 25 -11.54 24.56 7.56
N PRO A 26 -10.80 23.59 8.07
CA PRO A 26 -11.02 22.16 7.80
C PRO A 26 -12.40 21.65 8.25
N ILE A 27 -13.00 22.29 9.27
CA ILE A 27 -14.34 21.97 9.76
C ILE A 27 -15.42 22.31 8.71
N ALA A 28 -15.24 23.39 7.92
CA ALA A 28 -16.19 23.74 6.85
C ALA A 28 -16.25 22.64 5.78
N VAL A 29 -15.11 22.04 5.42
CA VAL A 29 -15.06 20.94 4.45
C VAL A 29 -15.77 19.71 5.00
N LEU A 30 -15.60 19.39 6.28
CA LEU A 30 -16.29 18.30 6.97
C LEU A 30 -17.81 18.48 6.95
N VAL A 31 -18.28 19.69 7.27
CA VAL A 31 -19.73 20.04 7.27
C VAL A 31 -20.29 19.98 5.85
N LEU A 32 -19.57 20.50 4.85
CA LEU A 32 -20.00 20.44 3.44
C LEU A 32 -20.07 19.02 2.90
N VAL A 33 -19.08 18.18 3.19
CA VAL A 33 -19.08 16.77 2.79
C VAL A 33 -20.21 16.00 3.48
N PHE A 34 -20.41 16.22 4.78
CA PHE A 34 -21.52 15.60 5.52
C PHE A 34 -22.88 16.02 4.98
N ALA A 35 -23.07 17.30 4.72
CA ALA A 35 -24.32 17.81 4.17
C ALA A 35 -24.57 17.35 2.73
N ALA A 36 -23.53 17.28 1.88
CA ALA A 36 -23.62 16.69 0.55
C ALA A 36 -24.03 15.20 0.60
N LEU A 37 -23.48 14.44 1.52
CA LEU A 37 -23.81 13.04 1.75
C LEU A 37 -25.25 12.86 2.26
N VAL A 38 -25.72 13.74 3.13
CA VAL A 38 -27.14 13.77 3.57
C VAL A 38 -28.07 14.05 2.38
N VAL A 39 -27.75 15.05 1.54
CA VAL A 39 -28.54 15.39 0.34
C VAL A 39 -28.56 14.23 -0.65
N VAL A 40 -27.44 13.60 -0.93
CA VAL A 40 -27.36 12.39 -1.78
C VAL A 40 -28.14 11.22 -1.15
N GLY A 41 -28.11 11.08 0.15
CA GLY A 41 -28.92 10.12 0.91
C GLY A 41 -30.43 10.36 0.70
N TRP A 42 -30.88 11.60 0.80
CA TRP A 42 -32.28 12.00 0.60
C TRP A 42 -32.76 11.84 -0.86
N ILE A 43 -31.95 12.26 -1.83
CA ILE A 43 -32.24 12.08 -3.25
C ILE A 43 -32.41 10.59 -3.57
N SER A 44 -31.56 9.73 -3.02
CA SER A 44 -31.66 8.29 -3.23
C SER A 44 -32.90 7.68 -2.58
N LEU A 45 -33.34 8.18 -1.42
CA LEU A 45 -34.61 7.77 -0.79
C LEU A 45 -35.81 8.21 -1.63
N ALA A 46 -35.77 9.39 -2.26
CA ALA A 46 -36.82 9.90 -3.14
C ALA A 46 -36.96 9.07 -4.44
N ILE A 47 -35.83 8.63 -5.02
CA ILE A 47 -35.80 7.74 -6.21
C ILE A 47 -36.30 6.33 -5.86
N LEU A 48 -36.20 5.89 -4.61
CA LEU A 48 -36.65 4.59 -4.12
C LEU A 48 -38.19 4.42 -4.05
N GLY A 49 -38.99 5.37 -4.55
CA GLY A 49 -40.44 5.27 -4.59
C GLY A 49 -40.98 4.07 -5.38
N ASN A 50 -40.26 3.58 -6.38
CA ASN A 50 -40.66 2.48 -7.25
C ASN A 50 -40.14 1.12 -6.74
N PRO A 51 -41.00 0.07 -6.60
CA PRO A 51 -40.61 -1.22 -6.02
C PRO A 51 -39.50 -1.96 -6.81
N GLU A 52 -39.43 -1.78 -8.13
CA GLU A 52 -38.38 -2.36 -8.96
C GLU A 52 -37.02 -1.68 -8.72
N THR A 53 -37.05 -0.36 -8.57
CA THR A 53 -35.84 0.44 -8.26
C THR A 53 -35.34 0.12 -6.86
N LYS A 54 -36.23 -0.21 -5.90
CA LYS A 54 -35.82 -0.64 -4.55
C LYS A 54 -34.96 -1.89 -4.55
N ARG A 55 -35.34 -2.90 -5.36
CA ARG A 55 -34.57 -4.17 -5.45
C ARG A 55 -33.21 -3.96 -6.11
N ALA A 56 -33.14 -3.15 -7.14
CA ALA A 56 -31.87 -2.84 -7.83
C ALA A 56 -30.92 -1.97 -6.98
N LEU A 57 -31.49 -1.07 -6.14
CA LEU A 57 -30.67 -0.14 -5.33
C LEU A 57 -30.41 -0.63 -3.89
N ALA A 58 -31.05 -1.72 -3.45
CA ALA A 58 -30.83 -2.26 -2.10
C ALA A 58 -29.36 -2.55 -1.77
N PRO A 59 -28.53 -3.15 -2.67
CA PRO A 59 -27.10 -3.36 -2.42
C PRO A 59 -26.36 -2.04 -2.18
N TYR A 60 -26.66 -1.02 -2.97
CA TYR A 60 -26.05 0.31 -2.81
C TYR A 60 -26.49 1.01 -1.52
N GLY A 61 -27.73 0.73 -1.05
CA GLY A 61 -28.23 1.21 0.23
C GLY A 61 -27.45 0.65 1.41
N LEU A 62 -27.07 -0.62 1.36
CA LEU A 62 -26.25 -1.29 2.39
C LEU A 62 -24.80 -0.79 2.38
N LEU A 63 -24.28 -0.38 1.23
CA LEU A 63 -22.91 0.17 1.10
C LEU A 63 -22.80 1.63 1.59
N LYS A 64 -23.93 2.37 1.69
CA LYS A 64 -23.92 3.80 2.05
C LYS A 64 -23.20 4.14 3.34
N PRO A 65 -23.46 3.47 4.50
CA PRO A 65 -22.78 3.84 5.74
C PRO A 65 -21.26 3.68 5.64
N GLY A 66 -20.80 2.58 5.03
CA GLY A 66 -19.37 2.32 4.84
C GLY A 66 -18.72 3.29 3.85
N SER A 67 -19.37 3.53 2.71
CA SER A 67 -18.84 4.47 1.71
C SER A 67 -18.87 5.92 2.20
N MET A 68 -19.85 6.31 3.00
CA MET A 68 -19.91 7.62 3.64
C MET A 68 -18.76 7.82 4.65
N TRP A 69 -18.49 6.81 5.46
CA TRP A 69 -17.36 6.82 6.38
C TRP A 69 -16.03 6.94 5.63
N LEU A 70 -15.82 6.11 4.60
CA LEU A 70 -14.64 6.19 3.75
C LEU A 70 -14.50 7.55 3.06
N ALA A 71 -15.58 8.09 2.50
CA ALA A 71 -15.57 9.39 1.86
C ALA A 71 -15.14 10.49 2.85
N LEU A 72 -15.68 10.48 4.07
CA LEU A 72 -15.36 11.47 5.09
C LEU A 72 -13.88 11.37 5.52
N PHE A 73 -13.44 10.18 5.93
CA PHE A 73 -12.11 9.99 6.50
C PHE A 73 -10.98 9.86 5.46
N TYR A 74 -11.31 9.65 4.21
CA TYR A 74 -10.35 9.56 3.12
C TYR A 74 -10.33 10.80 2.23
N LEU A 75 -11.49 11.26 1.75
CA LEU A 75 -11.53 12.40 0.81
C LEU A 75 -11.29 13.74 1.51
N ALA A 76 -11.72 13.92 2.77
CA ALA A 76 -11.48 15.18 3.48
C ALA A 76 -9.99 15.43 3.75
N PRO A 77 -9.18 14.46 4.25
CA PRO A 77 -7.72 14.61 4.33
C PRO A 77 -7.06 14.82 2.96
N LEU A 78 -7.48 14.09 1.92
CA LEU A 78 -6.95 14.29 0.57
C LEU A 78 -7.23 15.70 0.04
N TRP A 79 -8.42 16.22 0.29
CA TRP A 79 -8.76 17.59 -0.08
C TRP A 79 -7.89 18.61 0.65
N THR A 80 -7.64 18.43 1.95
CA THR A 80 -6.73 19.29 2.71
C THR A 80 -5.30 19.22 2.21
N LEU A 81 -4.81 18.05 1.85
CA LEU A 81 -3.50 17.86 1.23
C LEU A 81 -3.43 18.56 -0.14
N LEU A 82 -4.43 18.37 -1.00
CA LEU A 82 -4.51 19.04 -2.30
C LEU A 82 -4.52 20.57 -2.14
N LYS A 83 -5.35 21.07 -1.23
CA LYS A 83 -5.40 22.49 -0.92
C LYS A 83 -4.04 22.99 -0.41
N SER A 84 -3.41 22.28 0.50
CA SER A 84 -2.09 22.65 1.04
C SER A 84 -1.00 22.62 -0.03
N SER A 85 -1.02 21.66 -0.96
CA SER A 85 -0.04 21.55 -2.04
C SER A 85 -0.10 22.72 -3.05
N LEU A 86 -1.30 23.33 -3.20
CA LEU A 86 -1.55 24.47 -4.08
C LEU A 86 -1.51 25.82 -3.34
N SER A 87 -1.10 25.80 -2.06
CA SER A 87 -1.04 27.02 -1.23
C SER A 87 0.39 27.53 -1.12
N SER A 88 0.54 28.86 -0.99
CA SER A 88 1.81 29.50 -0.68
C SER A 88 1.84 29.98 0.77
N LYS A 89 3.04 30.06 1.35
CA LYS A 89 3.30 30.73 2.62
C LYS A 89 4.03 32.02 2.32
N GLU A 90 3.46 33.14 2.67
CA GLU A 90 4.11 34.45 2.53
C GLU A 90 5.19 34.64 3.58
N THR A 91 4.99 34.05 4.78
CA THR A 91 5.95 34.13 5.89
C THR A 91 6.19 32.77 6.55
N ARG A 92 7.40 32.56 7.08
CA ARG A 92 7.75 31.31 7.82
C ARG A 92 6.91 31.09 9.08
N PHE A 93 6.26 32.13 9.59
CA PHE A 93 5.48 32.11 10.83
C PHE A 93 3.97 31.86 10.60
N GLU A 94 3.52 31.80 9.34
CA GLU A 94 2.14 31.46 9.04
C GLU A 94 1.85 30.00 9.33
N VAL A 95 0.93 29.75 10.27
CA VAL A 95 0.50 28.41 10.65
C VAL A 95 -0.37 27.78 9.55
N PHE A 96 -1.17 28.60 8.85
CA PHE A 96 -2.04 28.15 7.78
C PHE A 96 -1.66 28.82 6.47
N PRO A 97 -1.24 28.06 5.43
CA PRO A 97 -0.91 28.61 4.14
C PRO A 97 -2.16 29.18 3.44
N SER A 98 -2.03 30.34 2.78
CA SER A 98 -3.07 30.93 1.97
C SER A 98 -3.21 30.16 0.65
N PHE A 99 -4.44 29.85 0.25
CA PHE A 99 -4.71 29.16 -1.01
C PHE A 99 -4.46 30.12 -2.21
N SER A 100 -3.52 29.76 -3.08
CA SER A 100 -3.04 30.65 -4.15
C SER A 100 -2.93 30.00 -5.54
N TRP A 101 -3.42 28.77 -5.74
CA TRP A 101 -3.24 28.01 -6.99
C TRP A 101 -1.76 27.91 -7.43
N GLU A 102 -0.84 27.69 -6.49
CA GLU A 102 0.60 27.71 -6.73
C GLU A 102 1.09 26.38 -7.34
N PHE A 103 0.89 26.23 -8.66
CA PHE A 103 1.38 25.03 -9.39
C PHE A 103 2.91 24.94 -9.44
N ALA A 104 3.61 26.08 -9.23
CA ALA A 104 5.07 26.10 -9.18
C ALA A 104 5.65 25.24 -8.05
N ASN A 105 4.87 24.96 -6.99
CA ASN A 105 5.28 24.06 -5.91
C ASN A 105 5.61 22.65 -6.42
N TYR A 106 4.86 22.14 -7.42
CA TYR A 106 5.14 20.83 -8.02
C TYR A 106 6.45 20.86 -8.81
N GLY A 107 6.70 21.94 -9.57
CA GLY A 107 7.96 22.12 -10.28
C GLY A 107 9.16 22.17 -9.33
N LYS A 108 9.05 22.92 -8.24
CA LYS A 108 10.08 22.98 -7.18
C LYS A 108 10.28 21.61 -6.52
N ALA A 109 9.20 20.91 -6.18
CA ALA A 109 9.30 19.57 -5.58
C ALA A 109 10.02 18.59 -6.50
N PHE A 110 9.75 18.60 -7.81
CA PHE A 110 10.45 17.76 -8.76
C PHE A 110 11.92 18.17 -8.96
N SER A 111 12.23 19.47 -8.96
CA SER A 111 13.62 19.94 -9.07
C SER A 111 14.44 19.60 -7.84
N ASP A 112 13.88 19.80 -6.65
CA ASP A 112 14.60 19.64 -5.38
C ASP A 112 14.72 18.17 -4.96
N PHE A 113 13.70 17.35 -5.24
CA PHE A 113 13.63 15.94 -4.80
C PHE A 113 13.68 14.95 -5.95
N GLY A 114 13.91 15.35 -7.20
CA GLY A 114 13.99 14.47 -8.36
C GLY A 114 14.96 13.31 -8.20
N PRO A 115 16.21 13.53 -7.74
CA PRO A 115 17.14 12.44 -7.48
C PRO A 115 16.66 11.45 -6.42
N GLN A 116 15.96 11.92 -5.39
CA GLN A 116 15.37 11.06 -4.35
C GLN A 116 14.23 10.22 -4.90
N PHE A 117 13.38 10.79 -5.75
CA PHE A 117 12.35 10.04 -6.47
C PHE A 117 12.96 8.90 -7.30
N GLY A 118 13.98 9.21 -8.10
CA GLY A 118 14.67 8.22 -8.91
C GLY A 118 15.27 7.08 -8.08
N ARG A 119 15.95 7.41 -6.99
CA ARG A 119 16.50 6.41 -6.04
C ARG A 119 15.40 5.57 -5.40
N SER A 120 14.28 6.18 -5.00
CA SER A 120 13.15 5.44 -4.39
C SER A 120 12.56 4.42 -5.34
N PHE A 121 12.34 4.77 -6.62
CA PHE A 121 11.87 3.83 -7.63
C PHE A 121 12.89 2.70 -7.89
N LEU A 122 14.18 3.03 -7.95
CA LEU A 122 15.24 2.04 -8.15
C LEU A 122 15.27 1.05 -6.97
N TYR A 123 15.29 1.55 -5.73
CA TYR A 123 15.35 0.70 -4.54
C TYR A 123 14.09 -0.16 -4.39
N ALA A 124 12.92 0.41 -4.64
CA ALA A 124 11.66 -0.35 -4.64
C ALA A 124 11.65 -1.43 -5.72
N GLY A 125 12.13 -1.11 -6.93
CA GLY A 125 12.24 -2.08 -8.03
C GLY A 125 13.17 -3.25 -7.69
N ILE A 126 14.36 -2.96 -7.14
CA ILE A 126 15.32 -3.99 -6.72
C ILE A 126 14.73 -4.82 -5.58
N ALA A 127 14.14 -4.18 -4.55
CA ALA A 127 13.51 -4.89 -3.43
C ALA A 127 12.36 -5.79 -3.91
N THR A 128 11.55 -5.34 -4.87
CA THR A 128 10.48 -6.16 -5.46
C THR A 128 11.06 -7.36 -6.21
N ALA A 129 12.11 -7.17 -7.01
CA ALA A 129 12.77 -8.27 -7.71
C ALA A 129 13.35 -9.29 -6.73
N LEU A 130 13.99 -8.83 -5.64
CA LEU A 130 14.52 -9.70 -4.59
C LEU A 130 13.41 -10.44 -3.84
N THR A 131 12.31 -9.76 -3.51
CA THR A 131 11.15 -10.41 -2.85
C THR A 131 10.52 -11.49 -3.72
N ILE A 132 10.43 -11.29 -5.03
CA ILE A 132 9.97 -12.34 -5.96
C ILE A 132 10.98 -13.48 -6.00
N LEU A 133 12.26 -13.16 -6.16
CA LEU A 133 13.34 -14.16 -6.28
C LEU A 133 13.44 -15.06 -5.05
N ILE A 134 13.26 -14.51 -3.86
CA ILE A 134 13.28 -15.25 -2.60
C ILE A 134 11.91 -15.85 -2.27
N GLY A 135 10.85 -15.07 -2.45
CA GLY A 135 9.48 -15.44 -2.07
C GLY A 135 8.90 -16.56 -2.92
N TYR A 136 9.18 -16.55 -4.23
CA TYR A 136 8.66 -17.58 -5.14
C TYR A 136 9.16 -19.00 -4.79
N PRO A 137 10.47 -19.27 -4.58
CA PRO A 137 10.95 -20.57 -4.14
C PRO A 137 10.36 -21.00 -2.79
N ILE A 138 10.24 -20.06 -1.84
CA ILE A 138 9.64 -20.36 -0.53
C ILE A 138 8.17 -20.76 -0.71
N ALA A 139 7.38 -19.99 -1.45
CA ALA A 139 5.98 -20.30 -1.74
C ALA A 139 5.84 -21.64 -2.47
N TYR A 140 6.72 -21.93 -3.42
CA TYR A 140 6.77 -23.21 -4.14
C TYR A 140 7.02 -24.39 -3.20
N VAL A 141 8.00 -24.28 -2.31
CA VAL A 141 8.29 -25.33 -1.32
C VAL A 141 7.09 -25.54 -0.38
N ILE A 142 6.46 -24.47 0.08
CA ILE A 142 5.29 -24.55 0.95
C ILE A 142 4.11 -25.21 0.22
N ALA A 143 3.86 -24.86 -1.04
CA ALA A 143 2.74 -25.39 -1.81
C ALA A 143 2.90 -26.86 -2.16
N PHE A 144 4.07 -27.29 -2.65
CA PHE A 144 4.25 -28.60 -3.26
C PHE A 144 5.11 -29.59 -2.46
N ARG A 145 5.98 -29.10 -1.55
CA ARG A 145 6.96 -29.95 -0.85
C ARG A 145 6.82 -30.01 0.67
N ALA A 146 6.11 -29.08 1.27
CA ALA A 146 6.04 -28.98 2.74
C ALA A 146 5.20 -30.08 3.41
N GLY A 147 4.26 -30.72 2.71
CA GLY A 147 3.42 -31.79 3.23
C GLY A 147 2.81 -31.44 4.59
N LYS A 148 3.07 -32.23 5.63
CA LYS A 148 2.56 -32.02 7.00
C LYS A 148 3.06 -30.71 7.67
N TYR A 149 4.16 -30.15 7.21
CA TYR A 149 4.74 -28.92 7.77
C TYR A 149 4.21 -27.64 7.13
N ARG A 150 3.31 -27.73 6.15
CA ARG A 150 2.76 -26.61 5.40
C ARG A 150 2.20 -25.51 6.31
N ASN A 151 1.33 -25.87 7.24
CA ASN A 151 0.70 -24.91 8.15
C ASN A 151 1.73 -24.27 9.10
N LEU A 152 2.74 -25.00 9.52
CA LEU A 152 3.84 -24.47 10.33
C LEU A 152 4.65 -23.45 9.55
N LEU A 153 5.03 -23.74 8.30
CA LEU A 153 5.79 -22.82 7.46
C LEU A 153 4.98 -21.57 7.11
N LEU A 154 3.68 -21.70 6.81
CA LEU A 154 2.79 -20.55 6.64
C LEU A 154 2.71 -19.71 7.91
N GLY A 155 2.59 -20.35 9.08
CA GLY A 155 2.64 -19.67 10.37
C GLY A 155 3.93 -18.86 10.54
N LEU A 156 5.09 -19.44 10.23
CA LEU A 156 6.38 -18.77 10.31
C LEU A 156 6.48 -17.57 9.37
N VAL A 157 5.88 -17.64 8.17
CA VAL A 157 5.81 -16.49 7.25
C VAL A 157 4.92 -15.37 7.82
N VAL A 158 3.85 -15.72 8.53
CA VAL A 158 2.87 -14.76 9.04
C VAL A 158 3.28 -14.18 10.41
N ILE A 159 4.03 -14.89 11.24
CA ILE A 159 4.46 -14.45 12.58
C ILE A 159 5.02 -13.00 12.58
N PRO A 160 5.88 -12.57 11.63
CA PRO A 160 6.39 -11.20 11.62
C PRO A 160 5.32 -10.11 11.54
N PHE A 161 4.11 -10.40 11.03
CA PHE A 161 3.02 -9.43 11.00
C PHE A 161 2.48 -9.07 12.38
N PHE A 162 2.60 -9.96 13.35
CA PHE A 162 2.15 -9.72 14.72
C PHE A 162 3.10 -8.83 15.52
N THR A 163 4.30 -8.55 14.98
CA THR A 163 5.21 -7.59 15.58
C THR A 163 4.99 -6.20 14.99
N SER A 164 5.07 -5.16 15.83
CA SER A 164 4.97 -3.78 15.38
C SER A 164 6.03 -3.47 14.32
N TYR A 165 5.65 -2.73 13.27
CA TYR A 165 6.58 -2.24 12.25
C TYR A 165 7.74 -1.44 12.85
N LEU A 166 7.45 -0.62 13.86
CA LEU A 166 8.46 0.18 14.56
C LEU A 166 9.52 -0.71 15.22
N ILE A 167 9.08 -1.75 15.96
CA ILE A 167 9.99 -2.69 16.64
C ILE A 167 10.85 -3.42 15.60
N ARG A 168 10.27 -3.85 14.48
CA ARG A 168 11.03 -4.50 13.38
C ARG A 168 12.07 -3.57 12.79
N THR A 169 11.74 -2.30 12.61
CA THR A 169 12.68 -1.31 12.07
C THR A 169 13.83 -1.06 13.04
N ILE A 170 13.56 -0.93 14.35
CA ILE A 170 14.59 -0.80 15.39
C ILE A 170 15.47 -2.06 15.44
N ALA A 171 14.88 -3.24 15.40
CA ALA A 171 15.63 -4.49 15.35
C ALA A 171 16.54 -4.57 14.12
N TRP A 172 16.02 -4.15 12.94
CA TRP A 172 16.80 -4.10 11.70
C TRP A 172 18.00 -3.19 11.82
N THR A 173 17.82 -1.97 12.36
CA THR A 173 18.96 -1.06 12.59
C THR A 173 19.96 -1.63 13.59
N SER A 174 19.51 -2.33 14.63
CA SER A 174 20.41 -2.98 15.60
C SER A 174 21.20 -4.15 15.00
N ILE A 175 20.56 -4.93 14.12
CA ILE A 175 21.20 -6.06 13.43
C ILE A 175 22.28 -5.57 12.45
N LEU A 176 22.06 -4.45 11.80
CA LEU A 176 22.97 -3.85 10.82
C LEU A 176 23.95 -2.84 11.43
N ALA A 177 23.89 -2.58 12.75
CA ALA A 177 24.82 -1.68 13.44
C ALA A 177 26.27 -2.14 13.29
N ASP A 178 27.21 -1.22 13.42
CA ASP A 178 28.64 -1.49 13.29
C ASP A 178 29.11 -2.61 14.27
N SER A 179 28.50 -2.68 15.45
CA SER A 179 28.68 -3.77 16.43
C SER A 179 27.64 -4.89 16.31
N GLY A 180 26.84 -4.89 15.25
CA GLY A 180 25.76 -5.84 15.05
C GLY A 180 26.24 -7.20 14.52
N PRO A 181 25.38 -8.24 14.66
CA PRO A 181 25.76 -9.60 14.29
C PRO A 181 26.05 -9.75 12.79
N VAL A 182 25.39 -8.98 11.91
CA VAL A 182 25.60 -9.08 10.46
C VAL A 182 26.97 -8.53 10.08
N VAL A 183 27.37 -7.37 10.60
CA VAL A 183 28.69 -6.78 10.35
C VAL A 183 29.77 -7.69 10.90
N GLY A 184 29.62 -8.22 12.13
CA GLY A 184 30.55 -9.15 12.73
C GLY A 184 30.74 -10.46 11.93
N ILE A 185 29.68 -11.00 11.32
CA ILE A 185 29.79 -12.15 10.42
C ILE A 185 30.57 -11.76 9.16
N ILE A 186 30.24 -10.63 8.52
CA ILE A 186 30.91 -10.15 7.30
C ILE A 186 32.41 -9.95 7.55
N GLU A 187 32.78 -9.37 8.68
CA GLU A 187 34.18 -9.18 9.09
C GLU A 187 34.90 -10.52 9.32
N SER A 188 34.23 -11.46 9.99
CA SER A 188 34.80 -12.78 10.29
C SER A 188 35.14 -13.61 9.05
N ILE A 189 34.33 -13.45 7.97
CA ILE A 189 34.54 -14.12 6.68
C ILE A 189 35.37 -13.27 5.69
N HIS A 190 35.89 -12.12 6.12
CA HIS A 190 36.75 -11.22 5.33
C HIS A 190 36.12 -10.72 4.03
N LEU A 191 34.78 -10.52 4.03
CA LEU A 191 34.04 -10.02 2.86
C LEU A 191 33.89 -8.49 2.80
N THR A 192 34.36 -7.75 3.81
CA THR A 192 34.22 -6.29 3.89
C THR A 192 34.74 -5.60 2.62
N GLY A 193 35.98 -5.91 2.17
CA GLY A 193 36.55 -5.28 0.97
C GLY A 193 35.77 -5.58 -0.32
N VAL A 194 35.20 -6.78 -0.45
CA VAL A 194 34.36 -7.13 -1.61
C VAL A 194 33.06 -6.36 -1.59
N LEU A 195 32.41 -6.27 -0.43
CA LEU A 195 31.12 -5.56 -0.28
C LEU A 195 31.30 -4.04 -0.42
N GLU A 196 32.44 -3.48 -0.02
CA GLU A 196 32.79 -2.09 -0.27
C GLU A 196 32.99 -1.82 -1.76
N SER A 197 33.70 -2.70 -2.48
CA SER A 197 33.89 -2.57 -3.93
C SER A 197 32.58 -2.64 -4.73
N LEU A 198 31.57 -3.31 -4.18
CA LEU A 198 30.21 -3.41 -4.75
C LEU A 198 29.25 -2.30 -4.27
N ASN A 199 29.73 -1.31 -3.51
CA ASN A 199 28.91 -0.26 -2.88
C ASN A 199 27.77 -0.79 -1.99
N VAL A 200 27.93 -1.96 -1.42
CA VAL A 200 26.99 -2.58 -0.46
C VAL A 200 27.29 -2.07 0.95
N MET A 201 28.57 -1.82 1.26
CA MET A 201 29.05 -1.22 2.51
C MET A 201 29.76 0.10 2.23
N ASP A 202 29.73 1.01 3.19
CA ASP A 202 30.47 2.27 3.18
C ASP A 202 31.35 2.36 4.43
N ASN A 203 32.70 2.35 4.24
CA ASN A 203 33.68 2.36 5.33
C ASN A 203 33.42 1.32 6.44
N GLY A 204 33.13 0.08 6.05
CA GLY A 204 32.79 -1.01 6.98
C GLY A 204 31.39 -0.95 7.56
N ARG A 205 30.55 0.01 7.16
CA ARG A 205 29.20 0.22 7.67
C ARG A 205 28.14 -0.23 6.69
N LEU A 206 27.11 -0.88 7.21
CA LEU A 206 25.89 -1.22 6.45
C LEU A 206 24.77 -0.19 6.64
N ILE A 207 24.70 0.44 7.82
CA ILE A 207 23.69 1.46 8.11
C ILE A 207 23.85 2.65 7.16
N ASN A 208 22.71 3.21 6.73
CA ASN A 208 22.61 4.33 5.78
C ASN A 208 23.08 4.00 4.35
N THR A 209 23.31 2.74 4.02
CA THR A 209 23.62 2.33 2.65
C THR A 209 22.34 1.98 1.86
N PRO A 210 22.38 2.06 0.52
CA PRO A 210 21.31 1.54 -0.32
C PRO A 210 20.97 0.08 -0.05
N ALA A 211 21.99 -0.74 0.25
CA ALA A 211 21.81 -2.15 0.55
C ALA A 211 20.98 -2.40 1.81
N ALA A 212 21.23 -1.62 2.88
CA ALA A 212 20.44 -1.70 4.11
C ALA A 212 18.95 -1.35 3.87
N VAL A 213 18.70 -0.33 3.04
CA VAL A 213 17.33 0.07 2.67
C VAL A 213 16.64 -1.01 1.85
N ILE A 214 17.30 -1.50 0.79
CA ILE A 214 16.78 -2.56 -0.09
C ILE A 214 16.53 -3.85 0.70
N GLY A 215 17.48 -4.25 1.56
CA GLY A 215 17.33 -5.42 2.43
C GLY A 215 16.17 -5.28 3.41
N GLY A 216 16.03 -4.12 4.04
CA GLY A 216 14.91 -3.83 4.94
C GLY A 216 13.55 -3.84 4.25
N LEU A 217 13.46 -3.26 3.04
CA LEU A 217 12.26 -3.33 2.22
C LEU A 217 11.95 -4.77 1.84
N THR A 218 12.94 -5.52 1.34
CA THR A 218 12.79 -6.92 0.98
C THR A 218 12.26 -7.75 2.15
N TYR A 219 12.87 -7.64 3.32
CA TYR A 219 12.44 -8.33 4.54
C TYR A 219 10.99 -7.99 4.92
N ASN A 220 10.65 -6.69 4.93
CA ASN A 220 9.33 -6.26 5.34
C ASN A 220 8.22 -6.67 4.37
N PHE A 221 8.50 -6.72 3.07
CA PHE A 221 7.51 -7.07 2.04
C PHE A 221 7.52 -8.55 1.64
N LEU A 222 8.50 -9.34 2.11
CA LEU A 222 8.60 -10.75 1.79
C LEU A 222 7.33 -11.56 2.09
N PRO A 223 6.68 -11.44 3.28
CA PRO A 223 5.44 -12.15 3.55
C PRO A 223 4.29 -11.76 2.62
N PHE A 224 4.19 -10.45 2.26
CA PHE A 224 3.17 -9.95 1.31
C PHE A 224 3.37 -10.52 -0.10
N MET A 225 4.57 -10.93 -0.46
CA MET A 225 4.88 -11.59 -1.72
C MET A 225 4.63 -13.10 -1.63
N ILE A 226 5.05 -13.76 -0.55
CA ILE A 226 4.94 -15.22 -0.38
C ILE A 226 3.47 -15.66 -0.37
N LEU A 227 2.60 -14.96 0.38
CA LEU A 227 1.23 -15.41 0.60
C LEU A 227 0.38 -15.43 -0.68
N PRO A 228 0.32 -14.37 -1.52
CA PRO A 228 -0.42 -14.42 -2.77
C PRO A 228 0.12 -15.45 -3.76
N ILE A 229 1.45 -15.54 -3.88
CA ILE A 229 2.08 -16.56 -4.75
C ILE A 229 1.74 -17.96 -4.27
N TYR A 230 1.80 -18.21 -2.95
CA TYR A 230 1.42 -19.48 -2.37
C TYR A 230 -0.04 -19.83 -2.67
N VAL A 231 -0.99 -18.90 -2.48
CA VAL A 231 -2.42 -19.10 -2.78
C VAL A 231 -2.65 -19.42 -4.27
N SER A 232 -1.86 -18.82 -5.16
CA SER A 232 -1.93 -19.12 -6.58
C SER A 232 -1.36 -20.50 -6.92
N LEU A 233 -0.22 -20.85 -6.34
CA LEU A 233 0.41 -22.17 -6.52
C LEU A 233 -0.44 -23.31 -5.93
N GLU A 234 -1.09 -23.07 -4.80
CA GLU A 234 -1.97 -24.06 -4.15
C GLU A 234 -3.16 -24.49 -5.01
N LYS A 235 -3.63 -23.61 -5.89
CA LYS A 235 -4.74 -23.90 -6.80
C LYS A 235 -4.33 -24.78 -7.98
N ILE A 236 -3.05 -24.95 -8.24
CA ILE A 236 -2.55 -25.76 -9.34
C ILE A 236 -2.67 -27.22 -8.96
N ASP A 237 -3.34 -28.02 -9.79
CA ASP A 237 -3.43 -29.47 -9.60
C ASP A 237 -2.03 -30.10 -9.62
N ILE A 238 -1.72 -30.84 -8.59
CA ILE A 238 -0.42 -31.53 -8.44
C ILE A 238 -0.19 -32.52 -9.59
N GLY A 239 -1.27 -33.13 -10.11
CA GLY A 239 -1.20 -34.03 -11.25
C GLY A 239 -0.70 -33.34 -12.54
N LEU A 240 -0.98 -32.05 -12.72
CA LEU A 240 -0.42 -31.27 -13.82
C LEU A 240 1.08 -31.03 -13.63
N VAL A 241 1.53 -30.85 -12.40
CA VAL A 241 2.95 -30.66 -12.09
C VAL A 241 3.72 -31.96 -12.32
N ASP A 242 3.17 -33.11 -11.89
CA ASP A 242 3.77 -34.43 -12.10
C ASP A 242 3.83 -34.78 -13.59
N ALA A 243 2.72 -34.63 -14.31
CA ALA A 243 2.69 -34.84 -15.76
C ALA A 243 3.68 -33.92 -16.52
N ALA A 244 3.83 -32.68 -16.08
CA ALA A 244 4.82 -31.76 -16.64
C ALA A 244 6.26 -32.23 -16.37
N GLN A 245 6.54 -32.80 -15.21
CA GLN A 245 7.87 -33.33 -14.91
C GLN A 245 8.18 -34.55 -15.77
N ASP A 246 7.22 -35.43 -15.98
CA ASP A 246 7.36 -36.61 -16.84
C ASP A 246 7.58 -36.21 -18.31
N LEU A 247 6.81 -35.23 -18.80
CA LEU A 247 6.89 -34.77 -20.18
C LEU A 247 8.21 -34.03 -20.50
N TYR A 248 8.66 -33.17 -19.59
CA TYR A 248 9.84 -32.33 -19.80
C TYR A 248 11.13 -32.90 -19.22
N SER A 249 11.08 -34.05 -18.54
CA SER A 249 12.23 -34.76 -17.93
C SER A 249 13.15 -33.91 -17.04
N SER A 250 12.73 -32.69 -16.68
CA SER A 250 13.46 -31.84 -15.72
C SER A 250 12.51 -30.91 -14.98
N GLY A 251 12.62 -30.88 -13.65
CA GLY A 251 11.77 -30.04 -12.80
C GLY A 251 11.88 -28.53 -13.11
N SER A 252 13.03 -28.07 -13.57
CA SER A 252 13.23 -26.66 -13.97
C SER A 252 12.47 -26.27 -15.24
N ARG A 253 12.32 -27.21 -16.19
CA ARG A 253 11.52 -26.98 -17.39
C ARG A 253 10.03 -27.02 -17.09
N ALA A 254 9.59 -27.99 -16.28
CA ALA A 254 8.21 -28.05 -15.79
C ALA A 254 7.84 -26.75 -15.03
N LEU A 255 8.73 -26.28 -14.14
CA LEU A 255 8.55 -25.01 -13.44
C LEU A 255 8.34 -23.84 -14.42
N ARG A 256 9.24 -23.66 -15.40
CA ARG A 256 9.19 -22.50 -16.32
C ARG A 256 8.04 -22.57 -17.31
N LYS A 257 7.68 -23.76 -17.80
CA LYS A 257 6.71 -23.90 -18.90
C LYS A 257 5.29 -24.15 -18.43
N VAL A 258 5.09 -24.65 -17.21
CA VAL A 258 3.77 -24.99 -16.68
C VAL A 258 3.47 -24.24 -15.39
N VAL A 259 4.27 -24.42 -14.35
CA VAL A 259 3.94 -23.88 -13.02
C VAL A 259 4.02 -22.36 -13.01
N LEU A 260 5.08 -21.78 -13.57
CA LEU A 260 5.26 -20.32 -13.59
C LEU A 260 4.13 -19.61 -14.35
N PRO A 261 3.76 -20.00 -15.60
CA PRO A 261 2.64 -19.38 -16.30
C PRO A 261 1.30 -19.51 -15.58
N LEU A 262 1.03 -20.66 -14.96
CA LEU A 262 -0.20 -20.89 -14.21
C LEU A 262 -0.25 -20.11 -12.89
N SER A 263 0.89 -19.73 -12.33
CA SER A 263 0.99 -18.96 -11.09
C SER A 263 1.03 -17.44 -11.29
N ILE A 264 1.16 -16.93 -12.51
CA ILE A 264 1.20 -15.48 -12.82
C ILE A 264 0.02 -14.69 -12.22
N PRO A 265 -1.23 -15.24 -12.16
CA PRO A 265 -2.34 -14.50 -11.55
C PRO A 265 -2.19 -14.23 -10.05
N GLY A 266 -1.23 -14.82 -9.36
CA GLY A 266 -0.92 -14.57 -7.94
C GLY A 266 0.15 -13.54 -7.76
#